data_c323c5f79bb517d98949f06c72e21586
#
_entry.id   c323c5f79bb517d98949f06c72e21586
#
_cell.length_a   1.000
_cell.length_b   1.000
_cell.length_c   1.000
_cell.angle_alpha   90.00
_cell.angle_beta   90.00
_cell.angle_gamma   90.00
#
_symmetry.space_group_name_H-M   'P 1'
#
loop_
_entity.id
_entity.type
_entity.pdbx_description
1 polymer ?
#
loop_
_entity_poly.entity_id
_entity_poly.type
_entity_poly.pdbx_seq_one_letter_code
_entity_poly.pdbx_strand_id
1 'polypeptide(L)'
;MKTKIFTILFFLTLSISAQEFYGKATYKTHRKSNIKLDSTQVAQNPDLQKQLEAQMSKMFQKTFELNFNRTESTYKEDVKLNSPTPQASNGGVMVMSFGGGGGSDLLYKNIKENRIANKVELMSKVFLVKDDLVKYDWKLTGETKNIGTYTCYKAVYEREVENINMTMVNGEAKQVTKKEMRKTIAWYTADIPVNNGPENYWGLPGLILEINDGNQTIVCTEVVLNPIKKIQIEEPTKGKVVSRKKYEKISREKSKEMIDRFRSNRGDGHQMQIKIGG
;
A
#
# COMPACT_ATOMS: atom_id res chain seq x y z
N MET A 1 47.62 32.32 -29.48
CA MET A 1 46.97 32.55 -28.17
C MET A 1 45.43 32.45 -28.19
N LYS A 2 44.76 32.75 -29.31
CA LYS A 2 43.27 32.71 -29.39
C LYS A 2 42.65 31.28 -29.29
N THR A 3 43.34 30.25 -29.76
CA THR A 3 42.89 28.85 -29.72
C THR A 3 42.93 28.21 -28.33
N LYS A 4 43.84 28.61 -27.45
CA LYS A 4 43.95 28.08 -26.07
C LYS A 4 42.87 28.61 -25.16
N ILE A 5 42.34 29.82 -25.40
CA ILE A 5 41.27 30.45 -24.64
C ILE A 5 39.93 29.74 -24.96
N PHE A 6 39.71 29.31 -26.20
CA PHE A 6 38.49 28.60 -26.60
C PHE A 6 38.37 27.21 -25.98
N THR A 7 39.52 26.50 -25.84
CA THR A 7 39.54 25.17 -25.22
C THR A 7 39.28 25.22 -23.70
N ILE A 8 39.71 26.27 -23.02
CA ILE A 8 39.44 26.48 -21.60
C ILE A 8 37.98 26.83 -21.35
N LEU A 9 37.35 27.61 -22.24
CA LEU A 9 35.93 27.96 -22.13
C LEU A 9 35.01 26.75 -22.33
N PHE A 10 35.41 25.76 -23.16
CA PHE A 10 34.67 24.53 -23.40
C PHE A 10 34.69 23.57 -22.19
N PHE A 11 35.76 23.56 -21.41
CA PHE A 11 35.86 22.74 -20.19
C PHE A 11 35.10 23.32 -18.97
N LEU A 12 34.81 24.61 -18.97
CA LEU A 12 34.09 25.26 -17.85
C LEU A 12 32.58 24.98 -17.86
N THR A 13 32.02 24.49 -18.97
CA THR A 13 30.58 24.22 -19.07
C THR A 13 30.14 22.85 -18.58
N LEU A 14 31.07 21.98 -18.13
CA LEU A 14 30.78 20.61 -17.69
C LEU A 14 30.50 20.46 -16.19
N SER A 15 30.54 21.54 -15.42
CA SER A 15 30.15 21.54 -14.02
C SER A 15 28.66 21.80 -13.84
N ILE A 16 27.81 21.13 -14.61
CA ILE A 16 26.37 21.03 -14.24
C ILE A 16 26.33 20.11 -13.03
N SER A 17 26.38 20.71 -11.85
CA SER A 17 26.03 20.01 -10.61
C SER A 17 24.68 19.40 -10.83
N ALA A 18 24.62 18.08 -11.00
CA ALA A 18 23.38 17.35 -10.97
C ALA A 18 22.78 17.59 -9.57
N GLN A 19 21.92 18.61 -9.46
CA GLN A 19 21.20 18.88 -8.22
C GLN A 19 20.53 17.58 -7.80
N GLU A 20 20.88 17.12 -6.61
CA GLU A 20 20.24 15.93 -6.03
C GLU A 20 18.73 16.19 -5.99
N PHE A 21 17.98 15.43 -6.76
CA PHE A 21 16.52 15.55 -6.83
C PHE A 21 15.89 14.70 -5.73
N TYR A 22 15.16 15.34 -4.84
CA TYR A 22 14.39 14.70 -3.79
C TYR A 22 12.93 15.15 -3.84
N GLY A 23 12.05 14.28 -3.39
CA GLY A 23 10.65 14.63 -3.25
C GLY A 23 10.01 13.86 -2.09
N LYS A 24 8.93 14.45 -1.60
CA LYS A 24 8.03 13.88 -0.61
C LYS A 24 6.61 13.93 -1.17
N ALA A 25 5.92 12.80 -1.20
CA ALA A 25 4.52 12.72 -1.57
C ALA A 25 3.71 12.11 -0.44
N THR A 26 2.59 12.76 -0.09
CA THR A 26 1.66 12.28 0.94
C THR A 26 0.47 11.62 0.27
N TYR A 27 0.19 10.38 0.64
CA TYR A 27 -0.91 9.59 0.10
C TYR A 27 -1.95 9.29 1.17
N LYS A 28 -3.22 9.32 0.78
CA LYS A 28 -4.33 8.80 1.59
C LYS A 28 -4.88 7.53 0.95
N THR A 29 -5.09 6.51 1.78
CA THR A 29 -5.73 5.28 1.34
C THR A 29 -7.19 5.26 1.74
N HIS A 30 -8.02 4.68 0.89
CA HIS A 30 -9.41 4.37 1.18
C HIS A 30 -9.69 2.94 0.73
N ARG A 31 -10.01 2.04 1.68
CA ARG A 31 -10.35 0.65 1.37
C ARG A 31 -11.85 0.46 1.46
N LYS A 32 -12.43 -0.20 0.45
CA LYS A 32 -13.84 -0.60 0.50
C LYS A 32 -14.02 -1.72 1.52
N SER A 33 -14.87 -1.51 2.51
CA SER A 33 -15.31 -2.58 3.41
C SER A 33 -16.53 -3.26 2.81
N ASN A 34 -16.43 -4.57 2.52
CA ASN A 34 -17.56 -5.38 2.08
C ASN A 34 -18.10 -6.21 3.24
N ILE A 35 -18.41 -5.58 4.38
CA ILE A 35 -19.07 -6.27 5.48
C ILE A 35 -20.55 -6.35 5.16
N LYS A 36 -21.06 -7.58 5.02
CA LYS A 36 -22.49 -7.84 4.97
C LYS A 36 -22.89 -8.40 6.34
N LEU A 37 -23.74 -7.66 7.05
CA LEU A 37 -24.43 -8.18 8.22
C LEU A 37 -25.49 -9.18 7.77
N ASP A 38 -25.83 -10.12 8.65
CA ASP A 38 -26.94 -11.04 8.42
C ASP A 38 -28.24 -10.23 8.22
N SER A 39 -29.08 -10.70 7.29
CA SER A 39 -30.34 -10.04 6.93
C SER A 39 -31.28 -9.82 8.13
N THR A 40 -31.21 -10.70 9.12
CA THR A 40 -31.96 -10.57 10.39
C THR A 40 -31.48 -9.41 11.24
N GLN A 41 -30.18 -9.15 11.31
CA GLN A 41 -29.62 -8.04 12.08
C GLN A 41 -29.84 -6.69 11.37
N VAL A 42 -29.80 -6.67 10.05
CA VAL A 42 -30.09 -5.48 9.25
C VAL A 42 -31.58 -5.12 9.33
N ALA A 43 -32.48 -6.11 9.32
CA ALA A 43 -33.91 -5.88 9.46
C ALA A 43 -34.29 -5.29 10.82
N GLN A 44 -33.58 -5.62 11.89
CA GLN A 44 -33.81 -5.11 13.24
C GLN A 44 -33.22 -3.70 13.45
N ASN A 45 -32.17 -3.33 12.74
CA ASN A 45 -31.55 -2.01 12.84
C ASN A 45 -30.88 -1.59 11.52
N PRO A 46 -31.61 -0.95 10.60
CA PRO A 46 -31.08 -0.51 9.30
C PRO A 46 -29.92 0.48 9.40
N ASP A 47 -29.84 1.26 10.48
CA ASP A 47 -28.78 2.25 10.67
C ASP A 47 -27.46 1.62 11.17
N LEU A 48 -27.52 0.41 11.73
CA LEU A 48 -26.35 -0.30 12.22
C LEU A 48 -25.35 -0.59 11.09
N GLN A 49 -25.84 -1.00 9.93
CA GLN A 49 -24.97 -1.25 8.76
C GLN A 49 -24.26 0.02 8.32
N LYS A 50 -24.99 1.16 8.21
CA LYS A 50 -24.39 2.45 7.83
C LYS A 50 -23.35 2.94 8.85
N GLN A 51 -23.67 2.80 10.14
CA GLN A 51 -22.74 3.16 11.22
C GLN A 51 -21.48 2.31 11.18
N LEU A 52 -21.62 1.00 10.97
CA LEU A 52 -20.49 0.07 10.86
C LEU A 52 -19.64 0.38 9.64
N GLU A 53 -20.25 0.61 8.47
CA GLU A 53 -19.54 1.02 7.24
C GLU A 53 -18.79 2.34 7.42
N ALA A 54 -19.41 3.33 8.09
CA ALA A 54 -18.78 4.61 8.37
C ALA A 54 -17.60 4.48 9.35
N GLN A 55 -17.75 3.66 10.39
CA GLN A 55 -16.68 3.36 11.35
C GLN A 55 -15.51 2.65 10.68
N MET A 56 -15.80 1.64 9.86
CA MET A 56 -14.81 0.89 9.11
C MET A 56 -14.11 1.78 8.07
N SER A 57 -14.84 2.62 7.37
CA SER A 57 -14.27 3.57 6.42
C SER A 57 -13.24 4.50 7.08
N LYS A 58 -13.56 5.03 8.28
CA LYS A 58 -12.61 5.85 9.06
C LYS A 58 -11.38 5.06 9.51
N MET A 59 -11.57 3.80 9.92
CA MET A 59 -10.48 2.94 10.38
C MET A 59 -9.51 2.54 9.27
N PHE A 60 -10.03 2.42 8.03
CA PHE A 60 -9.21 2.09 6.85
C PHE A 60 -8.66 3.30 6.10
N GLN A 61 -8.98 4.52 6.56
CA GLN A 61 -8.34 5.72 6.05
C GLN A 61 -7.00 5.92 6.75
N LYS A 62 -5.93 5.65 6.03
CA LYS A 62 -4.56 5.84 6.51
C LYS A 62 -3.84 6.85 5.64
N THR A 63 -2.90 7.56 6.26
CA THR A 63 -2.00 8.48 5.55
C THR A 63 -0.62 7.83 5.47
N PHE A 64 0.01 7.94 4.32
CA PHE A 64 1.34 7.42 4.07
C PHE A 64 2.22 8.50 3.45
N GLU A 65 3.50 8.41 3.71
CA GLU A 65 4.53 9.28 3.19
C GLU A 65 5.48 8.49 2.29
N LEU A 66 5.62 8.91 1.03
CA LEU A 66 6.63 8.45 0.09
C LEU A 66 7.73 9.49 0.03
N ASN A 67 8.91 9.16 0.54
CA ASN A 67 10.12 9.94 0.34
C ASN A 67 10.91 9.31 -0.80
N PHE A 68 11.33 10.10 -1.80
CA PHE A 68 11.93 9.57 -3.00
C PHE A 68 13.05 10.45 -3.55
N ASN A 69 13.98 9.81 -4.23
CA ASN A 69 14.89 10.43 -5.19
C ASN A 69 14.70 9.76 -6.57
N ARG A 70 15.63 9.92 -7.47
CA ARG A 70 15.53 9.33 -8.83
C ARG A 70 15.52 7.81 -8.86
N THR A 71 16.14 7.16 -7.88
CA THR A 71 16.40 5.70 -7.89
C THR A 71 15.88 4.97 -6.67
N GLU A 72 15.65 5.67 -5.58
CA GLU A 72 15.31 5.07 -4.29
C GLU A 72 14.09 5.76 -3.67
N SER A 73 13.39 5.02 -2.83
CA SER A 73 12.30 5.58 -2.04
C SER A 73 12.06 4.80 -0.75
N THR A 74 11.47 5.50 0.22
CA THR A 74 10.85 4.91 1.40
C THR A 74 9.37 5.25 1.45
N TYR A 75 8.55 4.27 1.81
CA TYR A 75 7.11 4.44 1.99
C TYR A 75 6.72 3.92 3.37
N LYS A 76 6.10 4.77 4.17
CA LYS A 76 5.70 4.44 5.54
C LYS A 76 4.38 5.11 5.91
N GLU A 77 3.66 4.53 6.88
CA GLU A 77 2.48 5.15 7.47
C GLU A 77 2.86 6.39 8.29
N ASP A 78 2.16 7.50 8.06
CA ASP A 78 2.24 8.71 8.88
C ASP A 78 1.28 8.56 10.06
N VAL A 79 1.79 7.99 11.14
CA VAL A 79 1.01 7.74 12.37
C VAL A 79 0.90 9.02 13.16
N LYS A 80 -0.25 9.68 13.10
CA LYS A 80 -0.55 10.80 14.00
C LYS A 80 -0.78 10.27 15.41
N LEU A 81 -0.12 10.86 16.39
CA LEU A 81 -0.20 10.49 17.84
C LEU A 81 -1.63 10.47 18.43
N ASN A 82 -2.61 11.03 17.72
CA ASN A 82 -4.02 11.10 18.12
C ASN A 82 -4.96 10.21 17.29
N SER A 83 -4.44 9.24 16.54
CA SER A 83 -5.33 8.28 15.88
C SER A 83 -5.96 7.39 16.95
N PRO A 84 -7.30 7.38 17.09
CA PRO A 84 -7.93 6.52 18.08
C PRO A 84 -7.59 5.07 17.76
N THR A 85 -6.92 4.41 18.67
CA THR A 85 -6.85 2.94 18.68
C THR A 85 -8.29 2.43 18.73
N PRO A 86 -8.67 1.46 17.90
CA PRO A 86 -10.00 0.86 17.98
C PRO A 86 -10.16 0.23 19.36
N GLN A 87 -10.83 0.92 20.28
CA GLN A 87 -11.31 0.29 21.49
C GLN A 87 -12.40 -0.69 21.06
N ALA A 88 -12.26 -1.94 21.52
CA ALA A 88 -13.31 -2.92 21.41
C ALA A 88 -14.57 -2.34 22.04
N SER A 89 -15.52 -1.88 21.21
CA SER A 89 -16.78 -1.37 21.70
C SER A 89 -17.63 -2.56 22.19
N ASN A 90 -18.39 -2.34 23.25
CA ASN A 90 -19.27 -3.28 23.93
C ASN A 90 -20.41 -3.88 23.07
N GLY A 91 -20.21 -4.07 21.78
CA GLY A 91 -21.22 -4.54 20.82
C GLY A 91 -20.83 -5.75 19.99
N GLY A 92 -19.83 -6.54 20.38
CA GLY A 92 -19.63 -7.89 19.81
C GLY A 92 -19.01 -7.98 18.40
N VAL A 93 -18.71 -6.89 17.69
CA VAL A 93 -18.01 -6.93 16.42
C VAL A 93 -16.53 -6.57 16.61
N MET A 94 -15.69 -7.60 16.71
CA MET A 94 -14.24 -7.42 16.77
C MET A 94 -13.70 -7.32 15.36
N VAL A 95 -13.34 -6.12 14.93
CA VAL A 95 -12.67 -5.93 13.65
C VAL A 95 -11.20 -6.24 13.80
N MET A 96 -10.78 -7.35 13.23
CA MET A 96 -9.38 -7.75 13.21
C MET A 96 -8.72 -7.23 11.94
N SER A 97 -7.76 -6.35 12.08
CA SER A 97 -6.89 -5.96 10.97
C SER A 97 -5.91 -7.09 10.69
N PHE A 98 -6.25 -7.93 9.70
CA PHE A 98 -5.32 -8.90 9.13
C PHE A 98 -4.51 -8.20 8.03
N GLY A 99 -3.26 -8.01 8.28
CA GLY A 99 -2.33 -7.41 7.33
C GLY A 99 -1.44 -6.43 8.05
N GLY A 100 -0.15 -6.68 8.04
CA GLY A 100 0.87 -5.87 8.66
C GLY A 100 0.59 -4.38 8.44
N GLY A 101 0.50 -3.66 9.49
CA GLY A 101 0.15 -2.24 9.51
C GLY A 101 0.29 -1.71 10.92
N GLY A 102 1.25 -2.23 11.67
CA GLY A 102 1.83 -1.49 12.77
C GLY A 102 2.53 -0.27 12.18
N GLY A 103 2.31 0.94 12.71
CA GLY A 103 2.93 2.18 12.21
C GLY A 103 4.47 2.16 12.15
N SER A 104 5.08 1.01 12.37
CA SER A 104 6.52 0.74 12.25
C SER A 104 6.94 0.16 10.90
N ASP A 105 5.99 -0.18 10.01
CA ASP A 105 6.28 -0.77 8.71
C ASP A 105 6.96 0.27 7.80
N LEU A 106 8.01 -0.16 7.10
CA LEU A 106 8.80 0.68 6.22
C LEU A 106 9.19 -0.10 4.97
N LEU A 107 8.62 0.30 3.84
CA LEU A 107 8.99 -0.24 2.53
C LEU A 107 10.05 0.64 1.88
N TYR A 108 11.22 0.08 1.62
CA TYR A 108 12.26 0.67 0.81
C TYR A 108 12.26 0.03 -0.58
N LYS A 109 12.38 0.87 -1.63
CA LYS A 109 12.53 0.45 -3.03
C LYS A 109 13.81 1.04 -3.60
N ASN A 110 14.61 0.20 -4.28
CA ASN A 110 15.72 0.63 -5.11
C ASN A 110 15.43 0.20 -6.55
N ILE A 111 15.04 1.18 -7.38
CA ILE A 111 14.64 0.95 -8.77
C ILE A 111 15.86 0.61 -9.63
N LYS A 112 17.01 1.22 -9.35
CA LYS A 112 18.26 0.98 -10.08
C LYS A 112 18.75 -0.46 -9.89
N GLU A 113 18.65 -0.98 -8.66
CA GLU A 113 19.07 -2.33 -8.30
C GLU A 113 17.95 -3.36 -8.43
N ASN A 114 16.74 -2.94 -8.83
CA ASN A 114 15.56 -3.79 -9.01
C ASN A 114 15.20 -4.58 -7.75
N ARG A 115 15.26 -4.01 -6.57
CA ARG A 115 15.02 -4.69 -5.30
C ARG A 115 14.21 -3.88 -4.30
N ILE A 116 13.64 -4.60 -3.35
CA ILE A 116 12.94 -4.06 -2.18
C ILE A 116 13.56 -4.57 -0.87
N ALA A 117 13.40 -3.77 0.17
CA ALA A 117 13.56 -4.19 1.56
C ALA A 117 12.36 -3.66 2.36
N ASN A 118 11.50 -4.54 2.82
CA ASN A 118 10.29 -4.18 3.54
C ASN A 118 10.38 -4.66 5.00
N LYS A 119 10.53 -3.72 5.94
CA LYS A 119 10.45 -4.01 7.37
C LYS A 119 8.98 -4.06 7.75
N VAL A 120 8.51 -5.20 8.23
CA VAL A 120 7.11 -5.43 8.64
C VAL A 120 7.05 -6.08 10.00
N GLU A 121 6.04 -5.73 10.78
CA GLU A 121 5.76 -6.36 12.05
C GLU A 121 4.56 -7.30 11.92
N LEU A 122 4.73 -8.53 12.37
CA LEU A 122 3.67 -9.54 12.42
C LEU A 122 3.65 -10.17 13.82
N MET A 123 2.59 -9.93 14.59
CA MET A 123 2.41 -10.46 15.96
C MET A 123 3.66 -10.20 16.83
N SER A 124 4.08 -8.93 16.93
CA SER A 124 5.24 -8.47 17.70
C SER A 124 6.59 -9.03 17.23
N LYS A 125 6.64 -9.69 16.08
CA LYS A 125 7.88 -10.14 15.44
C LYS A 125 8.20 -9.29 14.23
N VAL A 126 9.41 -8.75 14.19
CA VAL A 126 9.88 -7.92 13.05
C VAL A 126 10.53 -8.82 12.01
N PHE A 127 10.04 -8.71 10.77
CA PHE A 127 10.61 -9.32 9.58
C PHE A 127 11.20 -8.27 8.66
N LEU A 128 12.25 -8.65 7.95
CA LEU A 128 12.82 -7.88 6.86
C LEU A 128 12.64 -8.68 5.57
N VAL A 129 11.62 -8.31 4.79
CA VAL A 129 11.32 -8.98 3.53
C VAL A 129 12.19 -8.37 2.44
N LYS A 130 13.14 -9.15 1.92
CA LYS A 130 14.00 -8.77 0.79
C LYS A 130 13.61 -9.58 -0.44
N ASP A 131 13.39 -8.89 -1.55
CA ASP A 131 12.99 -9.52 -2.81
C ASP A 131 13.24 -8.56 -3.99
N ASP A 132 13.03 -9.05 -5.20
CA ASP A 132 13.01 -8.21 -6.40
C ASP A 132 11.75 -7.34 -6.45
N LEU A 133 11.84 -6.21 -7.14
CA LEU A 133 10.68 -5.40 -7.48
C LEU A 133 9.71 -6.20 -8.36
N VAL A 134 8.41 -6.08 -8.08
CA VAL A 134 7.37 -6.66 -8.94
C VAL A 134 7.36 -5.91 -10.27
N LYS A 135 7.45 -6.64 -11.37
CA LYS A 135 7.28 -6.05 -12.71
C LYS A 135 5.79 -5.88 -13.01
N TYR A 136 5.44 -4.70 -13.50
CA TYR A 136 4.09 -4.38 -13.96
C TYR A 136 4.11 -4.16 -15.47
N ASP A 137 3.29 -4.90 -16.19
CA ASP A 137 3.08 -4.69 -17.63
C ASP A 137 1.98 -3.63 -17.82
N TRP A 138 2.34 -2.37 -17.63
CA TRP A 138 1.44 -1.24 -17.72
C TRP A 138 1.03 -0.98 -19.18
N LYS A 139 -0.27 -0.93 -19.45
CA LYS A 139 -0.86 -0.52 -20.71
C LYS A 139 -1.28 0.95 -20.62
N LEU A 140 -0.64 1.82 -21.38
CA LEU A 140 -1.00 3.24 -21.45
C LEU A 140 -2.26 3.41 -22.30
N THR A 141 -3.24 4.19 -21.82
CA THR A 141 -4.55 4.30 -22.51
C THR A 141 -4.74 5.61 -23.26
N GLY A 142 -3.86 6.58 -23.08
CA GLY A 142 -4.01 7.94 -23.65
C GLY A 142 -5.02 8.83 -22.93
N GLU A 143 -5.78 8.31 -21.95
CA GLU A 143 -6.71 9.12 -21.18
C GLU A 143 -5.94 10.02 -20.19
N THR A 144 -6.46 11.22 -19.98
CA THR A 144 -5.88 12.22 -19.07
C THR A 144 -6.90 12.74 -18.07
N LYS A 145 -6.43 13.16 -16.90
CA LYS A 145 -7.18 13.95 -15.91
C LYS A 145 -6.23 14.81 -15.09
N ASN A 146 -6.75 15.80 -14.40
CA ASN A 146 -5.98 16.60 -13.46
C ASN A 146 -6.12 16.04 -12.03
N ILE A 147 -4.99 15.94 -11.31
CA ILE A 147 -4.93 15.67 -9.87
C ILE A 147 -4.18 16.84 -9.24
N GLY A 148 -4.89 17.71 -8.53
CA GLY A 148 -4.35 19.00 -8.12
C GLY A 148 -3.93 19.83 -9.34
N THR A 149 -2.70 20.28 -9.36
CA THR A 149 -2.10 21.05 -10.47
C THR A 149 -1.44 20.20 -11.55
N TYR A 150 -1.38 18.87 -11.34
CA TYR A 150 -0.66 17.97 -12.26
C TYR A 150 -1.59 17.38 -13.30
N THR A 151 -1.17 17.39 -14.57
CA THR A 151 -1.79 16.60 -15.62
C THR A 151 -1.33 15.15 -15.49
N CYS A 152 -2.29 14.25 -15.35
CA CYS A 152 -2.03 12.83 -15.14
C CYS A 152 -2.52 12.00 -16.32
N TYR A 153 -1.74 10.97 -16.65
CA TYR A 153 -2.01 9.99 -17.69
C TYR A 153 -2.42 8.66 -17.07
N LYS A 154 -3.37 7.97 -17.70
CA LYS A 154 -3.87 6.69 -17.22
C LYS A 154 -3.05 5.54 -17.76
N ALA A 155 -2.74 4.62 -16.86
CA ALA A 155 -2.19 3.30 -17.19
C ALA A 155 -3.03 2.21 -16.52
N VAL A 156 -3.09 1.04 -17.14
CA VAL A 156 -3.86 -0.11 -16.67
C VAL A 156 -2.96 -1.33 -16.59
N TYR A 157 -3.06 -2.07 -15.50
CA TYR A 157 -2.42 -3.35 -15.30
C TYR A 157 -3.47 -4.39 -14.92
N GLU A 158 -3.42 -5.55 -15.55
CA GLU A 158 -4.36 -6.65 -15.30
C GLU A 158 -3.58 -7.91 -14.95
N ARG A 159 -4.02 -8.61 -13.91
CA ARG A 159 -3.45 -9.89 -13.50
C ARG A 159 -4.52 -10.84 -12.99
N GLU A 160 -4.30 -12.13 -13.15
CA GLU A 160 -5.08 -13.14 -12.46
C GLU A 160 -4.70 -13.17 -10.97
N VAL A 161 -5.70 -13.14 -10.11
CA VAL A 161 -5.53 -13.28 -8.65
C VAL A 161 -6.43 -14.39 -8.13
N GLU A 162 -5.98 -15.05 -7.07
CA GLU A 162 -6.79 -16.02 -6.36
C GLU A 162 -7.45 -15.35 -5.16
N ASN A 163 -8.79 -15.23 -5.21
CA ASN A 163 -9.57 -14.81 -4.06
C ASN A 163 -9.96 -16.01 -3.21
N ILE A 164 -9.54 -15.97 -1.96
CA ILE A 164 -9.89 -16.98 -0.97
C ILE A 164 -11.08 -16.48 -0.17
N ASN A 165 -12.24 -17.05 -0.40
CA ASN A 165 -13.44 -16.79 0.38
C ASN A 165 -13.60 -17.90 1.44
N MET A 166 -13.72 -17.50 2.70
CA MET A 166 -14.13 -18.42 3.76
C MET A 166 -15.64 -18.26 3.98
N THR A 167 -16.39 -19.33 3.80
CA THR A 167 -17.81 -19.40 4.08
C THR A 167 -18.05 -20.38 5.21
N MET A 168 -18.80 -19.99 6.22
CA MET A 168 -19.26 -20.92 7.26
C MET A 168 -20.54 -21.58 6.79
N VAL A 169 -20.53 -22.92 6.65
CA VAL A 169 -21.71 -23.71 6.33
C VAL A 169 -21.86 -24.77 7.42
N ASN A 170 -22.97 -24.74 8.14
CA ASN A 170 -23.27 -25.65 9.25
C ASN A 170 -22.18 -25.73 10.34
N GLY A 171 -21.59 -24.59 10.69
CA GLY A 171 -20.50 -24.52 11.67
C GLY A 171 -19.10 -24.91 11.14
N GLU A 172 -19.00 -25.41 9.91
CA GLU A 172 -17.74 -25.72 9.26
C GLU A 172 -17.29 -24.59 8.33
N ALA A 173 -16.00 -24.21 8.41
CA ALA A 173 -15.44 -23.25 7.47
C ALA A 173 -15.05 -23.96 6.19
N LYS A 174 -15.72 -23.62 5.11
CA LYS A 174 -15.31 -24.01 3.76
C LYS A 174 -14.53 -22.88 3.10
N GLN A 175 -13.33 -23.20 2.65
CA GLN A 175 -12.51 -22.28 1.86
C GLN A 175 -12.83 -22.52 0.38
N VAL A 176 -13.27 -21.46 -0.31
CA VAL A 176 -13.49 -21.48 -1.76
C VAL A 176 -12.47 -20.51 -2.39
N THR A 177 -11.59 -21.05 -3.21
CA THR A 177 -10.65 -20.27 -4.00
C THR A 177 -11.26 -20.01 -5.38
N LYS A 178 -11.39 -18.71 -5.74
CA LYS A 178 -11.86 -18.29 -7.04
C LYS A 178 -10.79 -17.46 -7.73
N LYS A 179 -10.44 -17.82 -8.95
CA LYS A 179 -9.58 -17.01 -9.80
C LYS A 179 -10.39 -15.90 -10.46
N GLU A 180 -9.87 -14.70 -10.43
CA GLU A 180 -10.48 -13.54 -11.09
C GLU A 180 -9.41 -12.63 -11.68
N MET A 181 -9.76 -11.94 -12.76
CA MET A 181 -8.91 -10.89 -13.32
C MET A 181 -9.05 -9.62 -12.50
N ARG A 182 -7.95 -9.19 -11.88
CA ARG A 182 -7.92 -7.92 -11.14
C ARG A 182 -7.29 -6.84 -12.01
N LYS A 183 -8.04 -5.78 -12.19
CA LYS A 183 -7.63 -4.59 -12.92
C LYS A 183 -7.17 -3.52 -11.95
N THR A 184 -5.93 -3.05 -12.12
CA THR A 184 -5.37 -1.91 -11.40
C THR A 184 -5.26 -0.73 -12.35
N ILE A 185 -5.80 0.40 -11.95
CA ILE A 185 -5.72 1.66 -12.69
C ILE A 185 -4.73 2.57 -11.94
N ALA A 186 -3.74 3.08 -12.67
CA ALA A 186 -2.79 4.07 -12.18
C ALA A 186 -2.94 5.37 -12.95
N TRP A 187 -2.82 6.50 -12.24
CA TRP A 187 -2.69 7.82 -12.82
C TRP A 187 -1.36 8.40 -12.40
N TYR A 188 -0.51 8.73 -13.37
CA TYR A 188 0.84 9.23 -13.14
C TYR A 188 1.06 10.55 -13.86
N THR A 189 1.96 11.39 -13.35
CA THR A 189 2.35 12.64 -13.99
C THR A 189 3.78 12.58 -14.48
N ALA A 190 4.00 13.01 -15.72
CA ALA A 190 5.33 13.14 -16.31
C ALA A 190 6.07 14.40 -15.81
N ASP A 191 5.37 15.35 -15.19
CA ASP A 191 5.97 16.57 -14.63
C ASP A 191 6.97 16.26 -13.50
N ILE A 192 6.84 15.07 -12.89
CA ILE A 192 7.75 14.54 -11.88
C ILE A 192 8.37 13.26 -12.43
N PRO A 193 9.54 13.35 -13.12
CA PRO A 193 10.11 12.25 -13.88
C PRO A 193 10.83 11.22 -13.01
N VAL A 194 10.08 10.53 -12.17
CA VAL A 194 10.55 9.42 -11.31
C VAL A 194 9.64 8.20 -11.51
N ASN A 195 10.23 7.04 -11.78
CA ASN A 195 9.48 5.80 -12.02
C ASN A 195 8.97 5.19 -10.72
N ASN A 196 8.29 5.97 -9.88
CA ASN A 196 7.94 5.57 -8.54
C ASN A 196 6.47 5.85 -8.20
N GLY A 197 5.98 5.29 -7.10
CA GLY A 197 4.61 5.45 -6.64
C GLY A 197 4.39 4.86 -5.24
N PRO A 198 3.15 4.89 -4.74
CA PRO A 198 2.80 4.36 -3.44
C PRO A 198 2.95 2.84 -3.39
N GLU A 199 3.13 2.28 -2.20
CA GLU A 199 3.30 0.84 -1.98
C GLU A 199 4.36 0.23 -2.93
N ASN A 200 4.05 -0.92 -3.53
CA ASN A 200 4.93 -1.59 -4.49
C ASN A 200 4.80 -1.07 -5.94
N TYR A 201 3.90 -0.11 -6.19
CA TYR A 201 3.66 0.38 -7.54
C TYR A 201 4.80 1.26 -8.04
N TRP A 202 5.23 1.01 -9.29
CA TRP A 202 6.34 1.70 -9.96
C TRP A 202 6.34 1.39 -11.48
N GLY A 203 7.29 1.94 -12.21
CA GLY A 203 7.56 1.55 -13.60
C GLY A 203 6.83 2.38 -14.66
N LEU A 204 6.07 3.41 -14.27
CA LEU A 204 5.50 4.39 -15.18
C LEU A 204 6.48 5.56 -15.39
N PRO A 205 6.43 6.26 -16.54
CA PRO A 205 7.35 7.36 -16.85
C PRO A 205 6.96 8.65 -16.10
N GLY A 206 6.85 8.57 -14.77
CA GLY A 206 6.47 9.66 -13.89
C GLY A 206 5.98 9.17 -12.53
N LEU A 207 5.78 10.11 -11.59
CA LEU A 207 5.27 9.79 -10.27
C LEU A 207 3.80 9.37 -10.35
N ILE A 208 3.48 8.22 -9.76
CA ILE A 208 2.10 7.74 -9.68
C ILE A 208 1.38 8.51 -8.57
N LEU A 209 0.35 9.27 -8.93
CA LEU A 209 -0.45 10.06 -8.00
C LEU A 209 -1.72 9.37 -7.53
N GLU A 210 -2.23 8.39 -8.28
CA GLU A 210 -3.40 7.62 -7.87
C GLU A 210 -3.29 6.17 -8.31
N ILE A 211 -3.72 5.28 -7.44
CA ILE A 211 -3.92 3.85 -7.71
C ILE A 211 -5.34 3.46 -7.32
N ASN A 212 -6.00 2.68 -8.16
CA ASN A 212 -7.26 2.01 -7.85
C ASN A 212 -7.17 0.55 -8.33
N ASP A 213 -7.21 -0.40 -7.40
CA ASP A 213 -7.13 -1.84 -7.70
C ASP A 213 -8.49 -2.57 -7.54
N GLY A 214 -9.57 -1.79 -7.40
CA GLY A 214 -10.92 -2.29 -7.16
C GLY A 214 -11.27 -2.45 -5.68
N ASN A 215 -10.32 -2.82 -4.83
CA ASN A 215 -10.50 -3.00 -3.38
C ASN A 215 -10.11 -1.74 -2.60
N GLN A 216 -9.07 -1.05 -3.04
CA GLN A 216 -8.61 0.18 -2.42
C GLN A 216 -8.33 1.26 -3.47
N THR A 217 -8.40 2.50 -3.00
CA THR A 217 -7.94 3.67 -3.73
C THR A 217 -6.87 4.35 -2.90
N ILE A 218 -5.74 4.67 -3.53
CA ILE A 218 -4.63 5.42 -2.94
C ILE A 218 -4.49 6.70 -3.73
N VAL A 219 -4.63 7.85 -3.09
CA VAL A 219 -4.58 9.15 -3.77
C VAL A 219 -3.52 10.03 -3.13
N CYS A 220 -2.66 10.62 -3.96
CA CYS A 220 -1.71 11.64 -3.55
C CYS A 220 -2.45 12.94 -3.22
N THR A 221 -2.20 13.48 -2.04
CA THR A 221 -2.83 14.72 -1.56
C THR A 221 -1.86 15.89 -1.49
N GLU A 222 -0.56 15.60 -1.50
CA GLU A 222 0.48 16.63 -1.44
C GLU A 222 1.77 16.11 -2.08
N VAL A 223 2.47 16.98 -2.81
CA VAL A 223 3.83 16.74 -3.30
C VAL A 223 4.70 17.94 -2.97
N VAL A 224 5.85 17.70 -2.34
CA VAL A 224 6.88 18.68 -2.08
C VAL A 224 8.17 18.24 -2.75
N LEU A 225 8.64 19.03 -3.73
CA LEU A 225 9.89 18.76 -4.43
C LEU A 225 11.01 19.59 -3.81
N ASN A 226 12.20 18.98 -3.68
CA ASN A 226 13.41 19.60 -3.15
C ASN A 226 13.17 20.38 -1.83
N PRO A 227 12.60 19.73 -0.80
CA PRO A 227 12.32 20.39 0.47
C PRO A 227 13.61 20.90 1.12
N ILE A 228 13.51 22.02 1.84
CA ILE A 228 14.65 22.66 2.53
C ILE A 228 15.35 21.67 3.48
N LYS A 229 14.56 20.87 4.21
CA LYS A 229 15.10 19.80 5.06
C LYS A 229 15.37 18.57 4.21
N LYS A 230 16.64 18.17 4.15
CA LYS A 230 17.05 16.97 3.41
C LYS A 230 16.27 15.75 3.90
N ILE A 231 15.65 15.02 2.97
CA ILE A 231 14.93 13.78 3.22
C ILE A 231 15.97 12.66 3.31
N GLN A 232 15.88 11.86 4.38
CA GLN A 232 16.67 10.64 4.50
C GLN A 232 15.90 9.48 3.88
N ILE A 233 16.54 8.79 2.92
CA ILE A 233 16.03 7.57 2.29
C ILE A 233 16.99 6.47 2.69
N GLU A 234 16.62 5.68 3.70
CA GLU A 234 17.48 4.66 4.27
C GLU A 234 16.83 3.28 4.17
N GLU A 235 17.61 2.29 3.72
CA GLU A 235 17.18 0.91 3.71
C GLU A 235 17.05 0.37 5.15
N PRO A 236 15.92 -0.24 5.52
CA PRO A 236 15.79 -0.89 6.82
C PRO A 236 16.69 -2.12 6.92
N THR A 237 17.34 -2.28 8.07
CA THR A 237 18.26 -3.39 8.34
C THR A 237 17.78 -4.33 9.44
N LYS A 238 16.79 -3.90 10.24
CA LYS A 238 16.30 -4.66 11.40
C LYS A 238 15.21 -5.65 11.01
N GLY A 239 15.28 -6.86 11.55
CA GLY A 239 14.26 -7.90 11.40
C GLY A 239 14.83 -9.22 10.89
N LYS A 240 14.03 -10.28 10.99
CA LYS A 240 14.38 -11.59 10.43
C LYS A 240 14.28 -11.53 8.91
N VAL A 241 15.40 -11.73 8.22
CA VAL A 241 15.43 -11.70 6.75
C VAL A 241 14.68 -12.89 6.18
N VAL A 242 13.73 -12.62 5.29
CA VAL A 242 12.93 -13.63 4.58
C VAL A 242 12.61 -13.14 3.16
N SER A 243 12.33 -14.06 2.22
CA SER A 243 11.76 -13.72 0.91
C SER A 243 10.26 -13.40 1.06
N ARG A 244 9.68 -12.69 0.08
CA ARG A 244 8.24 -12.41 0.02
C ARG A 244 7.40 -13.69 0.13
N LYS A 245 7.72 -14.71 -0.65
CA LYS A 245 7.03 -16.01 -0.63
C LYS A 245 7.05 -16.66 0.75
N LYS A 246 8.19 -16.58 1.45
CA LYS A 246 8.32 -17.15 2.81
C LYS A 246 7.52 -16.33 3.83
N TYR A 247 7.54 -15.00 3.72
CA TYR A 247 6.74 -14.13 4.58
C TYR A 247 5.25 -14.36 4.39
N GLU A 248 4.76 -14.45 3.16
CA GLU A 248 3.36 -14.74 2.85
C GLU A 248 2.90 -16.09 3.44
N LYS A 249 3.75 -17.12 3.35
CA LYS A 249 3.47 -18.42 3.99
C LYS A 249 3.33 -18.28 5.51
N ILE A 250 4.29 -17.61 6.17
CA ILE A 250 4.25 -17.38 7.62
C ILE A 250 3.00 -16.58 8.00
N SER A 251 2.68 -15.53 7.24
CA SER A 251 1.50 -14.69 7.49
C SER A 251 0.20 -15.50 7.39
N ARG A 252 0.04 -16.35 6.36
CA ARG A 252 -1.13 -17.23 6.20
C ARG A 252 -1.26 -18.22 7.35
N GLU A 253 -0.16 -18.86 7.74
CA GLU A 253 -0.15 -19.82 8.86
C GLU A 253 -0.56 -19.12 10.17
N LYS A 254 -0.02 -17.93 10.43
CA LYS A 254 -0.36 -17.16 11.63
C LYS A 254 -1.80 -16.64 11.62
N SER A 255 -2.31 -16.24 10.47
CA SER A 255 -3.71 -15.87 10.32
C SER A 255 -4.64 -17.05 10.61
N LYS A 256 -4.30 -18.23 10.10
CA LYS A 256 -5.06 -19.47 10.36
C LYS A 256 -5.05 -19.82 11.86
N GLU A 257 -3.87 -19.86 12.49
CA GLU A 257 -3.76 -20.12 13.94
C GLU A 257 -4.62 -19.15 14.76
N MET A 258 -4.66 -17.88 14.38
CA MET A 258 -5.46 -16.87 15.07
C MET A 258 -6.95 -17.17 14.91
N ILE A 259 -7.42 -17.46 13.69
CA ILE A 259 -8.81 -17.85 13.43
C ILE A 259 -9.21 -19.08 14.26
N ASP A 260 -8.35 -20.09 14.30
CA ASP A 260 -8.61 -21.33 15.03
C ASP A 260 -8.69 -21.09 16.56
N ARG A 261 -7.83 -20.23 17.12
CA ARG A 261 -7.91 -19.79 18.53
C ARG A 261 -9.21 -19.04 18.86
N PHE A 262 -9.70 -18.20 17.95
CA PHE A 262 -10.99 -17.52 18.13
C PHE A 262 -12.17 -18.48 18.12
N ARG A 263 -12.09 -19.56 17.33
CA ARG A 263 -13.11 -20.60 17.31
C ARG A 263 -13.16 -21.37 18.62
N SER A 264 -12.00 -21.75 19.15
CA SER A 264 -11.93 -22.52 20.40
C SER A 264 -12.39 -21.73 21.64
N ASN A 265 -12.29 -20.40 21.60
CA ASN A 265 -12.70 -19.53 22.72
C ASN A 265 -14.17 -19.08 22.71
N ARG A 266 -14.91 -19.35 21.60
CA ARG A 266 -16.35 -19.06 21.52
C ARG A 266 -17.10 -20.38 21.49
N GLY A 267 -17.67 -20.75 22.66
CA GLY A 267 -18.74 -21.76 22.71
C GLY A 267 -19.91 -21.34 21.83
N ASP A 268 -20.53 -22.36 21.22
CA ASP A 268 -21.67 -22.32 20.31
C ASP A 268 -22.54 -21.06 20.30
N GLY A 269 -22.75 -20.45 19.11
CA GLY A 269 -23.97 -19.68 18.91
C GLY A 269 -24.00 -18.53 17.91
N HIS A 270 -22.90 -18.02 17.33
CA HIS A 270 -23.05 -16.92 16.36
C HIS A 270 -22.29 -17.17 15.06
N GLN A 271 -23.04 -17.22 13.95
CA GLN A 271 -22.50 -17.29 12.60
C GLN A 271 -21.91 -15.92 12.22
N MET A 272 -20.64 -15.89 11.90
CA MET A 272 -19.96 -14.70 11.37
C MET A 272 -19.30 -15.03 10.03
N GLN A 273 -19.67 -14.32 8.97
CA GLN A 273 -18.95 -14.39 7.69
C GLN A 273 -17.74 -13.45 7.74
N ILE A 274 -16.54 -13.99 7.66
CA ILE A 274 -15.32 -13.20 7.52
C ILE A 274 -14.83 -13.35 6.08
N LYS A 275 -14.85 -12.27 5.30
CA LYS A 275 -14.28 -12.22 3.97
C LYS A 275 -12.84 -11.69 4.08
N ILE A 276 -11.88 -12.56 3.87
CA ILE A 276 -10.45 -12.18 3.78
C ILE A 276 -10.16 -12.03 2.28
N GLY A 277 -10.09 -10.77 1.81
CA GLY A 277 -9.64 -10.45 0.47
C GLY A 277 -8.21 -9.93 0.53
N GLY A 278 -7.33 -10.52 -0.27
CA GLY A 278 -5.98 -10.03 -0.55
C GLY A 278 -5.95 -9.09 -1.75
#